data_63a4bc71fc4c24eeb7c2d3a1dfc7e969
#
_entry.id   63a4bc71fc4c24eeb7c2d3a1dfc7e969
#
_cell.length_a   1.000
_cell.length_b   1.000
_cell.length_c   1.000
_cell.angle_alpha   90.00
_cell.angle_beta   90.00
_cell.angle_gamma   90.00
#
_symmetry.space_group_name_H-M   'P 1'
#
loop_
_entity.id
_entity.type
_entity.pdbx_description
1 polymer ?
#
loop_
_entity_poly.entity_id
_entity_poly.type
_entity_poly.pdbx_seq_one_letter_code
_entity_poly.pdbx_strand_id
1 'polypeptide(L)'
;MFLARVTGHVVASVKDKSLNGQKLFVVEPLNVKYDEATKKPASLGNTGRAIVALDVVGAGEGQLVLVVQGSSARMTEQTKNLPADAVIIGIVDSADYGGKTFYPAQG
;
A
#
# COMPACT_ATOMS: atom_id res chain seq x y z
N MET A 1 -7.07 -1.37 -6.57
CA MET A 1 -5.78 -0.71 -6.26
C MET A 1 -6.02 0.45 -5.33
N PHE A 2 -5.17 0.65 -4.37
CA PHE A 2 -5.35 1.73 -3.41
C PHE A 2 -4.01 2.18 -2.84
N LEU A 3 -3.99 3.39 -2.28
CA LEU A 3 -2.86 3.92 -1.55
C LEU A 3 -2.92 3.43 -0.11
N ALA A 4 -1.77 3.13 0.48
CA ALA A 4 -1.67 2.70 1.86
C ALA A 4 -0.34 3.16 2.45
N ARG A 5 -0.28 3.25 3.78
CA ARG A 5 0.97 3.50 4.49
C ARG A 5 1.40 2.23 5.20
N VAL A 6 2.66 1.91 5.08
CA VAL A 6 3.24 0.77 5.81
C VAL A 6 3.39 1.19 7.28
N THR A 7 2.65 0.52 8.16
CA THR A 7 2.61 0.87 9.59
C THR A 7 3.32 -0.15 10.47
N GLY A 8 3.62 -1.33 9.95
CA GLY A 8 4.28 -2.37 10.72
C GLY A 8 4.64 -3.55 9.86
N HIS A 9 5.14 -4.59 10.49
CA HIS A 9 5.50 -5.83 9.78
C HIS A 9 4.98 -7.03 10.54
N VAL A 10 4.87 -8.17 9.84
CA VAL A 10 4.38 -9.42 10.40
C VAL A 10 5.49 -10.46 10.30
N VAL A 11 5.73 -11.16 11.40
CA VAL A 11 6.66 -12.29 11.43
C VAL A 11 5.85 -13.54 11.74
N ALA A 12 5.88 -14.50 10.82
CA ALA A 12 5.23 -15.80 10.99
C ALA A 12 6.31 -16.87 10.90
N SER A 13 6.58 -17.56 12.02
CA SER A 13 7.60 -18.60 12.05
C SER A 13 7.07 -19.93 11.51
N VAL A 14 5.75 -20.16 11.56
CA VAL A 14 5.09 -21.33 10.97
C VAL A 14 4.13 -20.84 9.91
N LYS A 15 4.36 -21.23 8.66
CA LYS A 15 3.56 -20.77 7.53
C LYS A 15 3.74 -21.73 6.35
N ASP A 16 2.90 -21.56 5.34
CA ASP A 16 3.03 -22.30 4.10
C ASP A 16 4.41 -22.07 3.49
N LYS A 17 5.00 -23.13 2.93
CA LYS A 17 6.36 -23.06 2.36
C LYS A 17 6.51 -22.03 1.26
N SER A 18 5.46 -21.79 0.48
CA SER A 18 5.48 -20.81 -0.60
C SER A 18 5.70 -19.40 -0.10
N LEU A 19 5.45 -19.13 1.18
CA LEU A 19 5.67 -17.81 1.79
C LEU A 19 7.06 -17.64 2.40
N ASN A 20 7.88 -18.68 2.40
CA ASN A 20 9.24 -18.57 2.95
C ASN A 20 10.04 -17.54 2.16
N GLY A 21 10.70 -16.64 2.88
CA GLY A 21 11.49 -15.56 2.28
C GLY A 21 10.67 -14.35 1.84
N GLN A 22 9.34 -14.42 1.91
CA GLN A 22 8.48 -13.29 1.57
C GLN A 22 8.35 -12.35 2.77
N LYS A 23 8.27 -11.05 2.48
CA LYS A 23 8.05 -10.04 3.52
C LYS A 23 6.57 -9.71 3.62
N LEU A 24 6.06 -9.66 4.84
CA LEU A 24 4.68 -9.33 5.14
C LEU A 24 4.65 -8.05 5.95
N PHE A 25 3.86 -7.09 5.51
CA PHE A 25 3.70 -5.82 6.19
C PHE A 25 2.26 -5.60 6.63
N VAL A 26 2.11 -4.85 7.71
CA VAL A 26 0.83 -4.27 8.07
C VAL A 26 0.74 -2.94 7.34
N VAL A 27 -0.34 -2.74 6.59
CA VAL A 27 -0.56 -1.49 5.86
C VAL A 27 -1.93 -0.92 6.23
N GLU A 28 -1.99 0.39 6.29
CA GLU A 28 -3.24 1.11 6.51
C GLU A 28 -3.69 1.72 5.19
N PRO A 29 -4.82 1.28 4.62
CA PRO A 29 -5.39 1.94 3.44
C PRO A 29 -5.70 3.40 3.74
N LEU A 30 -5.46 4.27 2.76
CA LEU A 30 -5.67 5.70 2.90
C LEU A 30 -6.73 6.17 1.91
N ASN A 31 -7.48 7.19 2.32
CA ASN A 31 -8.41 7.89 1.45
C ASN A 31 -7.76 9.16 0.92
N VAL A 32 -8.07 9.49 -0.32
CA VAL A 32 -7.75 10.82 -0.85
C VAL A 32 -8.87 11.74 -0.40
N LYS A 33 -8.54 12.75 0.40
CA LYS A 33 -9.51 13.70 0.94
C LYS A 33 -9.61 14.93 0.05
N TYR A 34 -10.85 15.35 -0.20
CA TYR A 34 -11.12 16.58 -0.92
C TYR A 34 -11.12 17.77 0.03
N ASP A 35 -10.63 18.89 -0.47
CA ASP A 35 -10.86 20.19 0.15
C ASP A 35 -12.33 20.55 -0.10
N GLU A 36 -13.06 20.91 0.96
CA GLU A 36 -14.49 21.20 0.85
C GLU A 36 -14.76 22.48 0.04
N ALA A 37 -13.87 23.46 0.12
CA ALA A 37 -14.04 24.72 -0.60
C ALA A 37 -13.75 24.57 -2.10
N THR A 38 -12.69 23.85 -2.46
CA THR A 38 -12.27 23.73 -3.87
C THR A 38 -12.82 22.48 -4.56
N LYS A 39 -13.32 21.51 -3.80
CA LYS A 39 -13.77 20.20 -4.30
C LYS A 39 -12.68 19.42 -5.04
N LYS A 40 -11.42 19.62 -4.64
CA LYS A 40 -10.24 18.99 -5.26
C LYS A 40 -9.51 18.13 -4.25
N PRO A 41 -8.82 17.06 -4.69
CA PRO A 41 -7.96 16.27 -3.80
C PRO A 41 -6.90 17.16 -3.17
N ALA A 42 -6.76 17.11 -1.85
CA ALA A 42 -5.87 18.00 -1.12
C ALA A 42 -4.96 17.30 -0.13
N SER A 43 -5.33 16.11 0.34
CA SER A 43 -4.56 15.40 1.34
C SER A 43 -4.92 13.92 1.38
N LEU A 44 -4.14 13.15 2.15
CA LEU A 44 -4.43 11.75 2.43
C LEU A 44 -4.96 11.64 3.85
N GLY A 45 -5.96 10.79 4.04
CA GLY A 45 -6.56 10.56 5.33
C GLY A 45 -6.50 9.09 5.74
N ASN A 46 -6.32 8.85 7.02
CA ASN A 46 -6.31 7.51 7.57
C ASN A 46 -7.71 6.92 7.58
N THR A 47 -7.82 5.62 7.27
CA THR A 47 -9.10 4.92 7.33
C THR A 47 -9.34 4.27 8.68
N GLY A 48 -8.31 4.11 9.49
CA GLY A 48 -8.39 3.37 10.75
C GLY A 48 -8.43 1.86 10.55
N ARG A 49 -8.25 1.38 9.31
CA ARG A 49 -8.22 -0.05 9.00
C ARG A 49 -6.77 -0.51 8.85
N ALA A 50 -6.54 -1.79 9.07
CA ALA A 50 -5.23 -2.39 8.84
C ALA A 50 -5.41 -3.72 8.13
N ILE A 51 -4.57 -3.97 7.13
CA ILE A 51 -4.53 -5.24 6.43
C ILE A 51 -3.08 -5.72 6.33
N VAL A 52 -2.92 -7.02 6.11
CA VAL A 52 -1.60 -7.59 5.88
C VAL A 52 -1.39 -7.74 4.37
N ALA A 53 -0.26 -7.26 3.89
CA ALA A 53 0.08 -7.32 2.47
C ALA A 53 1.49 -7.88 2.29
N LEU A 54 1.67 -8.63 1.22
CA LEU A 54 2.97 -9.14 0.81
C LEU A 54 3.72 -8.05 0.04
N ASP A 55 5.03 -7.93 0.25
CA ASP A 55 5.84 -6.92 -0.41
C ASP A 55 6.73 -7.54 -1.48
N VAL A 56 6.68 -6.98 -2.70
CA VAL A 56 7.54 -7.41 -3.81
C VAL A 56 8.44 -6.29 -4.33
N VAL A 57 8.43 -5.12 -3.71
CA VAL A 57 9.18 -3.95 -4.22
C VAL A 57 10.24 -3.42 -3.24
N GLY A 58 10.35 -4.02 -2.06
CA GLY A 58 11.31 -3.55 -1.07
C GLY A 58 10.86 -2.34 -0.28
N ALA A 59 9.58 -2.25 0.02
CA ALA A 59 9.04 -1.17 0.83
C ALA A 59 9.52 -1.27 2.28
N GLY A 60 9.34 -0.20 3.04
CA GLY A 60 9.66 -0.14 4.46
C GLY A 60 8.61 0.61 5.25
N GLU A 61 8.69 0.50 6.56
CA GLU A 61 7.74 1.17 7.44
C GLU A 61 7.78 2.68 7.23
N GLY A 62 6.60 3.30 7.26
CA GLY A 62 6.43 4.74 7.06
C GLY A 62 6.25 5.15 5.62
N GLN A 63 6.54 4.29 4.65
CA GLN A 63 6.40 4.62 3.25
C GLN A 63 4.96 4.56 2.77
N LEU A 64 4.64 5.42 1.81
CA LEU A 64 3.39 5.37 1.07
C LEU A 64 3.54 4.39 -0.09
N VAL A 65 2.60 3.48 -0.23
CA VAL A 65 2.70 2.39 -1.20
C VAL A 65 1.41 2.23 -2.00
N LEU A 66 1.52 1.55 -3.15
CA LEU A 66 0.37 1.08 -3.92
C LEU A 66 0.14 -0.39 -3.62
N VAL A 67 -1.11 -0.73 -3.36
CA VAL A 67 -1.52 -2.09 -3.01
C VAL A 67 -2.61 -2.56 -3.95
N VAL A 68 -2.49 -3.80 -4.42
CA VAL A 68 -3.57 -4.50 -5.14
C VAL A 68 -4.15 -5.59 -4.25
N GLN A 69 -5.43 -5.89 -4.43
CA GLN A 69 -6.15 -6.90 -3.64
C GLN A 69 -6.87 -7.90 -4.53
N GLY A 70 -7.32 -8.98 -3.89
CA GLY A 70 -8.08 -10.03 -4.55
C GLY A 70 -7.21 -10.81 -5.52
N SER A 71 -7.80 -11.27 -6.60
CA SER A 71 -7.07 -12.04 -7.62
C SER A 71 -5.98 -11.22 -8.32
N SER A 72 -6.12 -9.91 -8.39
CA SER A 72 -5.10 -9.03 -8.98
C SER A 72 -3.77 -9.07 -8.21
N ALA A 73 -3.81 -9.41 -6.93
CA ALA A 73 -2.60 -9.55 -6.12
C ALA A 73 -1.68 -10.65 -6.64
N ARG A 74 -2.19 -11.62 -7.39
CA ARG A 74 -1.42 -12.74 -7.94
C ARG A 74 -0.97 -12.52 -9.39
N MET A 75 -1.10 -11.30 -9.89
CA MET A 75 -0.74 -11.00 -11.28
C MET A 75 0.69 -10.48 -11.46
N THR A 76 1.52 -10.52 -10.43
CA THR A 76 2.94 -10.20 -10.56
C THR A 76 3.74 -11.48 -10.76
N GLU A 77 4.94 -11.35 -11.34
CA GLU A 77 5.83 -12.50 -11.53
C GLU A 77 6.15 -13.17 -10.20
N GLN A 78 6.32 -12.37 -9.14
CA GLN A 78 6.69 -12.88 -7.82
C GLN A 78 5.53 -13.55 -7.10
N THR A 79 4.27 -13.19 -7.41
CA THR A 79 3.10 -13.62 -6.63
C THR A 79 2.19 -14.60 -7.36
N LYS A 80 2.42 -14.87 -8.63
CA LYS A 80 1.50 -15.68 -9.46
C LYS A 80 1.15 -17.06 -8.88
N ASN A 81 2.06 -17.62 -8.07
CA ASN A 81 1.88 -18.93 -7.45
C ASN A 81 1.81 -18.84 -5.92
N LEU A 82 1.53 -17.67 -5.36
CA LEU A 82 1.49 -17.45 -3.92
C LEU A 82 0.06 -17.31 -3.41
N PRO A 83 -0.23 -17.81 -2.20
CA PRO A 83 -1.55 -17.63 -1.59
C PRO A 83 -1.68 -16.24 -0.98
N ALA A 84 -1.65 -15.21 -1.83
CA ALA A 84 -1.71 -13.81 -1.42
C ALA A 84 -2.91 -13.13 -2.04
N ASP A 85 -3.61 -12.30 -1.26
CA ASP A 85 -4.75 -11.51 -1.72
C ASP A 85 -4.55 -10.00 -1.55
N ALA A 86 -3.39 -9.59 -1.03
CA ALA A 86 -3.01 -8.19 -0.97
C ALA A 86 -1.49 -8.11 -1.15
N VAL A 87 -1.05 -7.30 -2.11
CA VAL A 87 0.36 -7.20 -2.47
C VAL A 87 0.73 -5.74 -2.71
N ILE A 88 1.85 -5.31 -2.12
CA ILE A 88 2.45 -4.01 -2.37
C ILE A 88 3.19 -4.10 -3.70
N ILE A 89 2.78 -3.29 -4.68
CA ILE A 89 3.35 -3.31 -6.02
C ILE A 89 4.10 -2.04 -6.39
N GLY A 90 4.10 -1.02 -5.53
CA GLY A 90 4.81 0.22 -5.82
C GLY A 90 5.07 1.03 -4.58
N ILE A 91 6.14 1.82 -4.61
CA ILE A 91 6.44 2.83 -3.60
C ILE A 91 6.10 4.18 -4.23
N VAL A 92 5.31 4.99 -3.54
CA VAL A 92 4.79 6.25 -4.07
C VAL A 92 5.67 7.39 -3.62
N ASP A 93 6.20 8.14 -4.58
CA ASP A 93 7.04 9.30 -4.30
C ASP A 93 6.21 10.58 -4.20
N SER A 94 5.19 10.69 -5.04
CA SER A 94 4.33 11.89 -5.04
C SER A 94 2.95 11.57 -5.58
N ALA A 95 1.99 12.44 -5.24
CA ALA A 95 0.65 12.41 -5.81
C ALA A 95 0.20 13.84 -6.11
N ASP A 96 -0.30 14.06 -7.31
CA ASP A 96 -0.63 15.39 -7.82
C ASP A 96 -2.08 15.44 -8.30
N TYR A 97 -2.65 16.62 -8.27
CA TYR A 97 -3.92 16.93 -8.92
C TYR A 97 -3.88 18.34 -9.50
N GLY A 98 -4.21 18.48 -10.78
CA GLY A 98 -4.28 19.78 -11.42
C GLY A 98 -2.97 20.57 -11.40
N GLY A 99 -1.84 19.88 -11.52
CA GLY A 99 -0.52 20.49 -11.49
C GLY A 99 -0.01 20.82 -10.10
N LYS A 100 -0.74 20.41 -9.05
CA LYS A 100 -0.36 20.65 -7.67
C LYS A 100 -0.13 19.34 -6.94
N THR A 101 1.00 19.24 -6.24
CA THR A 101 1.35 18.07 -5.46
C THR A 101 0.65 18.11 -4.10
N PHE A 102 -0.11 17.08 -3.75
CA PHE A 102 -0.71 16.96 -2.44
C PHE A 102 -0.06 15.88 -1.57
N TYR A 103 0.85 15.10 -2.12
CA TYR A 103 1.72 14.21 -1.36
C TYR A 103 3.11 14.23 -2.00
N PRO A 104 4.18 14.40 -1.23
CA PRO A 104 4.16 14.78 0.19
C PRO A 104 3.49 16.12 0.41
N ALA A 105 2.96 16.32 1.62
CA ALA A 105 2.28 17.57 1.94
C ALA A 105 3.21 18.76 1.73
N GLN A 106 2.71 19.75 0.98
CA GLN A 106 3.42 21.00 0.72
C GLN A 106 3.20 21.91 1.92
N GLY A 107 4.26 22.28 2.57
CA GLY A 107 4.06 23.04 3.74
C GLY A 107 4.92 24.08 4.07
#